data_455dc4a643b58e5649f824edf947b16e
#
_entry.id   455dc4a643b58e5649f824edf947b16e
#
_cell.length_a   1.000
_cell.length_b   1.000
_cell.length_c   1.000
_cell.angle_alpha   90.00
_cell.angle_beta   90.00
_cell.angle_gamma   90.00
#
_symmetry.space_group_name_H-M   'P 1'
#
loop_
_entity.id
_entity.type
_entity.pdbx_description
1 polymer ?
#
loop_
_entity_poly.entity_id
_entity_poly.type
_entity_poly.pdbx_seq_one_letter_code
_entity_poly.pdbx_strand_id
1 'polypeptide(L)'
;MNEKKLNILLSCAMLLLLLSAVLPLVLLFSGPTVAAAPALPEEEPAPTALVGLKDADAEMRGLWIATVNNINFPSRQGMTASALAAELDGIVDFAVDAGFNTIFFQVRPAADALYRSSLFPASKFVSGEAGKAPDGDFDCLGHLVRAAHEKQIAVYAWVNPLRVTTGSAAYPQTDRSTLPADSYAAKHPETVVAYADGKLYFNAGLPEVRQLVADGVREICENYAVDGIIFDDYFYPYPVDGAVFDDDAAYAAYGADFADRADFRRDSVNRLVKACYDAVKAADPAIRFGVSPFGIWKNGDGTNGGSATRGLSAYDAIYCDALAWVKGGYVDYLAPQLYWSFDTASARYDTLCEWWNRALDSSGVDLYINHGAYRYA
;
A
#
# COMPACT_ATOMS: atom_id res chain seq x y z
N MET A 1 50.94 -27.14 7.37
CA MET A 1 49.98 -26.17 7.97
C MET A 1 48.61 -26.79 7.86
N ASN A 2 47.86 -26.92 8.97
CA ASN A 2 46.58 -27.66 8.98
C ASN A 2 45.50 -26.82 8.25
N GLU A 3 44.65 -27.48 7.44
CA GLU A 3 43.60 -26.81 6.64
C GLU A 3 42.75 -25.76 7.40
N LYS A 4 42.46 -26.02 8.68
CA LYS A 4 41.79 -25.06 9.55
C LYS A 4 42.57 -23.74 9.74
N LYS A 5 43.91 -23.78 9.80
CA LYS A 5 44.74 -22.58 9.90
C LYS A 5 44.83 -21.82 8.57
N LEU A 6 44.78 -22.53 7.46
CA LEU A 6 44.76 -21.92 6.12
C LEU A 6 43.42 -21.18 5.86
N ASN A 7 42.30 -21.79 6.24
CA ASN A 7 40.99 -21.18 6.09
C ASN A 7 40.79 -19.96 7.00
N ILE A 8 41.35 -19.95 8.20
CA ILE A 8 41.32 -18.76 9.09
C ILE A 8 42.18 -17.64 8.51
N LEU A 9 43.34 -17.93 7.96
CA LEU A 9 44.22 -16.95 7.32
C LEU A 9 43.60 -16.34 6.05
N LEU A 10 42.94 -17.16 5.23
CA LEU A 10 42.20 -16.70 4.04
C LEU A 10 40.99 -15.85 4.42
N SER A 11 40.24 -16.19 5.47
CA SER A 11 39.11 -15.39 5.96
C SER A 11 39.55 -14.05 6.55
N CYS A 12 40.67 -14.03 7.29
CA CYS A 12 41.25 -12.78 7.82
C CYS A 12 41.81 -11.88 6.70
N ALA A 13 42.42 -12.47 5.66
CA ALA A 13 42.92 -11.72 4.50
C ALA A 13 41.76 -11.12 3.67
N MET A 14 40.66 -11.82 3.49
CA MET A 14 39.47 -11.32 2.83
C MET A 14 38.78 -10.20 3.63
N LEU A 15 38.75 -10.32 4.97
CA LEU A 15 38.18 -9.27 5.84
C LEU A 15 39.04 -7.99 5.82
N LEU A 16 40.35 -8.11 5.76
CA LEU A 16 41.31 -6.98 5.65
C LEU A 16 41.20 -6.31 4.27
N LEU A 17 40.99 -7.05 3.20
CA LEU A 17 40.76 -6.50 1.85
C LEU A 17 39.42 -5.77 1.74
N LEU A 18 38.36 -6.28 2.39
CA LEU A 18 37.07 -5.58 2.47
C LEU A 18 37.16 -4.29 3.30
N LEU A 19 37.88 -4.30 4.42
CA LEU A 19 38.11 -3.09 5.22
C LEU A 19 38.96 -2.04 4.51
N SER A 20 39.94 -2.46 3.69
CA SER A 20 40.75 -1.53 2.91
C SER A 20 40.04 -0.91 1.69
N ALA A 21 38.98 -1.55 1.20
CA ALA A 21 38.14 -1.05 0.11
C ALA A 21 37.04 -0.09 0.59
N VAL A 22 36.55 -0.28 1.85
CA VAL A 22 35.49 0.56 2.44
C VAL A 22 36.03 1.86 3.07
N LEU A 23 37.25 1.83 3.63
CA LEU A 23 37.83 3.00 4.29
C LEU A 23 38.07 4.23 3.37
N PRO A 24 38.52 4.10 2.12
CA PRO A 24 38.61 5.26 1.23
C PRO A 24 37.24 5.76 0.73
N LEU A 25 36.20 4.92 0.71
CA LEU A 25 34.86 5.34 0.31
C LEU A 25 34.18 6.20 1.39
N VAL A 26 34.41 5.89 2.68
CA VAL A 26 33.88 6.68 3.80
C VAL A 26 34.56 8.06 3.91
N LEU A 27 35.82 8.18 3.50
CA LEU A 27 36.56 9.46 3.51
C LEU A 27 36.24 10.38 2.32
N LEU A 28 35.63 9.87 1.26
CA LEU A 28 35.19 10.67 0.11
C LEU A 28 33.86 11.41 0.34
N PHE A 29 33.11 11.02 1.39
CA PHE A 29 31.83 11.66 1.75
C PHE A 29 31.91 12.59 2.99
N SER A 30 33.10 12.88 3.50
CA SER A 30 33.32 13.89 4.54
C SER A 30 33.46 15.27 3.89
N GLY A 31 32.43 15.78 3.28
CA GLY A 31 32.34 17.17 2.85
C GLY A 31 32.19 18.12 4.06
N PRO A 32 32.48 19.40 3.90
CA PRO A 32 32.46 20.38 5.00
C PRO A 32 31.03 20.51 5.56
N THR A 33 30.93 20.62 6.88
CA THR A 33 29.68 20.90 7.60
C THR A 33 28.99 22.12 7.01
N VAL A 34 27.87 21.88 6.33
CA VAL A 34 26.98 22.94 5.86
C VAL A 34 26.23 23.47 7.07
N ALA A 35 26.31 24.77 7.31
CA ALA A 35 25.55 25.47 8.34
C ALA A 35 24.05 25.21 8.13
N ALA A 36 23.31 25.02 9.23
CA ALA A 36 21.87 24.81 9.20
C ALA A 36 21.18 25.87 8.33
N ALA A 37 20.48 25.42 7.30
CA ALA A 37 19.62 26.29 6.51
C ALA A 37 18.51 26.87 7.40
N PRO A 38 18.11 28.13 7.22
CA PRO A 38 16.99 28.70 7.94
C PRO A 38 15.71 27.93 7.62
N ALA A 39 14.84 27.77 8.63
CA ALA A 39 13.54 27.16 8.47
C ALA A 39 12.79 27.83 7.30
N LEU A 40 12.32 27.03 6.35
CA LEU A 40 11.49 27.52 5.27
C LEU A 40 10.18 28.09 5.87
N PRO A 41 9.72 29.26 5.43
CA PRO A 41 8.44 29.78 5.85
C PRO A 41 7.31 28.82 5.44
N GLU A 42 6.36 28.58 6.35
CA GLU A 42 5.10 27.89 6.04
C GLU A 42 4.31 28.77 5.07
N GLU A 43 4.47 28.53 3.76
CA GLU A 43 3.47 28.94 2.78
C GLU A 43 2.41 27.82 2.71
N GLU A 44 1.16 28.16 3.02
CA GLU A 44 0.03 27.31 2.66
C GLU A 44 0.13 27.05 1.14
N PRO A 45 0.16 25.79 0.70
CA PRO A 45 0.28 25.49 -0.72
C PRO A 45 -0.97 26.01 -1.43
N ALA A 46 -0.80 26.92 -2.37
CA ALA A 46 -1.84 27.19 -3.34
C ALA A 46 -2.26 25.87 -4.01
N PRO A 47 -3.54 25.63 -4.28
CA PRO A 47 -3.99 24.41 -4.93
C PRO A 47 -3.26 24.26 -6.26
N THR A 48 -2.30 23.33 -6.29
CA THR A 48 -1.55 23.00 -7.51
C THR A 48 -2.52 22.29 -8.45
N ALA A 49 -2.60 22.73 -9.69
CA ALA A 49 -3.42 22.04 -10.68
C ALA A 49 -3.01 20.57 -10.76
N LEU A 50 -3.99 19.67 -10.75
CA LEU A 50 -3.77 18.23 -10.88
C LEU A 50 -2.88 17.92 -12.08
N VAL A 51 -1.83 17.15 -11.86
CA VAL A 51 -0.89 16.69 -12.88
C VAL A 51 -1.28 15.32 -13.42
N GLY A 52 -2.47 14.81 -13.09
CA GLY A 52 -2.92 13.49 -13.47
C GLY A 52 -2.79 13.18 -14.96
N LEU A 53 -2.88 11.93 -15.31
CA LEU A 53 -2.99 11.49 -16.70
C LEU A 53 -4.30 12.01 -17.28
N LYS A 54 -4.25 13.19 -17.89
CA LYS A 54 -5.44 13.89 -18.45
C LYS A 54 -5.90 13.30 -19.77
N ASP A 55 -5.02 12.58 -20.46
CA ASP A 55 -5.36 11.86 -21.69
C ASP A 55 -5.71 10.43 -21.36
N ALA A 56 -6.94 10.01 -21.67
CA ALA A 56 -7.38 8.63 -21.51
C ALA A 56 -6.48 7.62 -22.29
N ASP A 57 -5.75 8.10 -23.28
CA ASP A 57 -4.81 7.33 -24.09
C ASP A 57 -3.37 7.33 -23.54
N ALA A 58 -3.09 8.03 -22.42
CA ALA A 58 -1.75 8.10 -21.87
C ALA A 58 -1.41 6.82 -21.09
N GLU A 59 -0.27 6.21 -21.46
CA GLU A 59 0.28 5.05 -20.74
C GLU A 59 0.65 5.43 -19.31
N MET A 60 0.15 4.69 -18.30
CA MET A 60 0.58 4.82 -16.91
C MET A 60 1.81 3.96 -16.67
N ARG A 61 2.93 4.58 -16.34
CA ARG A 61 4.16 3.92 -15.88
C ARG A 61 4.35 4.23 -14.40
N GLY A 62 3.84 3.33 -13.56
CA GLY A 62 3.75 3.52 -12.11
C GLY A 62 4.91 2.90 -11.34
N LEU A 63 5.49 3.67 -10.41
CA LEU A 63 6.47 3.23 -9.43
C LEU A 63 5.81 3.07 -8.06
N TRP A 64 5.89 1.87 -7.48
CA TRP A 64 5.33 1.59 -6.15
C TRP A 64 6.38 1.76 -5.06
N ILE A 65 6.06 2.58 -4.06
CA ILE A 65 6.90 2.86 -2.89
C ILE A 65 6.21 2.32 -1.64
N ALA A 66 6.65 1.16 -1.18
CA ALA A 66 6.14 0.53 0.04
C ALA A 66 6.84 1.10 1.27
N THR A 67 6.05 1.52 2.26
CA THR A 67 6.54 2.06 3.53
C THR A 67 6.44 1.07 4.68
N VAL A 68 5.58 0.05 4.54
CA VAL A 68 5.48 -1.04 5.50
C VAL A 68 6.86 -1.69 5.71
N ASN A 69 7.23 -1.88 6.97
CA ASN A 69 8.52 -2.46 7.36
C ASN A 69 9.74 -1.76 6.72
N ASN A 70 9.60 -0.50 6.33
CA ASN A 70 10.66 0.29 5.70
C ASN A 70 11.25 -0.37 4.42
N ILE A 71 10.37 -0.98 3.59
CA ILE A 71 10.82 -1.71 2.39
C ILE A 71 11.50 -0.75 1.39
N ASN A 72 10.85 0.38 1.07
CA ASN A 72 11.39 1.36 0.14
C ASN A 72 11.59 2.74 0.79
N PHE A 73 10.74 3.12 1.77
CA PHE A 73 10.80 4.42 2.44
C PHE A 73 10.22 4.33 3.86
N PRO A 74 10.76 5.09 4.83
CA PRO A 74 12.13 5.62 4.80
C PRO A 74 13.16 4.50 4.98
N SER A 75 14.42 4.73 4.63
CA SER A 75 15.49 3.73 4.72
C SER A 75 15.75 3.26 6.15
N ARG A 76 15.38 4.06 7.14
CA ARG A 76 15.39 3.74 8.58
C ARG A 76 14.41 4.62 9.34
N GLN A 77 14.01 4.16 10.50
CA GLN A 77 13.17 4.92 11.42
C GLN A 77 13.97 6.03 12.13
N GLY A 78 13.25 7.07 12.59
CA GLY A 78 13.83 8.15 13.39
C GLY A 78 14.79 9.06 12.63
N MET A 79 14.60 9.22 11.32
CA MET A 79 15.36 10.15 10.50
C MET A 79 14.94 11.60 10.77
N THR A 80 15.87 12.54 10.54
CA THR A 80 15.55 13.97 10.58
C THR A 80 14.65 14.38 9.43
N ALA A 81 13.89 15.46 9.58
CA ALA A 81 13.03 16.02 8.54
C ALA A 81 13.80 16.26 7.24
N SER A 82 15.01 16.82 7.32
CA SER A 82 15.85 17.06 6.14
C SER A 82 16.30 15.76 5.44
N ALA A 83 16.54 14.69 6.19
CA ALA A 83 16.92 13.40 5.63
C ALA A 83 15.72 12.69 4.98
N LEU A 84 14.53 12.80 5.58
CA LEU A 84 13.27 12.30 4.99
C LEU A 84 12.97 13.03 3.67
N ALA A 85 13.11 14.36 3.66
CA ALA A 85 12.93 15.17 2.45
C ALA A 85 13.90 14.72 1.34
N ALA A 86 15.19 14.59 1.65
CA ALA A 86 16.19 14.18 0.67
C ALA A 86 15.94 12.77 0.08
N GLU A 87 15.42 11.82 0.89
CA GLU A 87 15.03 10.51 0.35
C GLU A 87 13.82 10.60 -0.58
N LEU A 88 12.81 11.40 -0.24
CA LEU A 88 11.63 11.60 -1.10
C LEU A 88 12.01 12.29 -2.41
N ASP A 89 12.86 13.33 -2.35
CA ASP A 89 13.39 13.99 -3.55
C ASP A 89 14.15 12.99 -4.44
N GLY A 90 14.99 12.14 -3.84
CA GLY A 90 15.69 11.07 -4.56
C GLY A 90 14.78 10.05 -5.21
N ILE A 91 13.63 9.72 -4.60
CA ILE A 91 12.59 8.86 -5.19
C ILE A 91 11.97 9.53 -6.43
N VAL A 92 11.67 10.83 -6.34
CA VAL A 92 11.12 11.60 -7.45
C VAL A 92 12.13 11.70 -8.60
N ASP A 93 13.40 12.01 -8.30
CA ASP A 93 14.46 12.06 -9.30
C ASP A 93 14.64 10.71 -10.00
N PHE A 94 14.66 9.61 -9.24
CA PHE A 94 14.70 8.26 -9.80
C PHE A 94 13.49 7.98 -10.71
N ALA A 95 12.28 8.39 -10.31
CA ALA A 95 11.09 8.20 -11.13
C ALA A 95 11.22 8.93 -12.50
N VAL A 96 11.71 10.17 -12.49
CA VAL A 96 11.98 10.94 -13.72
C VAL A 96 13.03 10.25 -14.58
N ASP A 97 14.18 9.91 -14.01
CA ASP A 97 15.32 9.33 -14.73
C ASP A 97 14.98 7.96 -15.34
N ALA A 98 14.17 7.17 -14.66
CA ALA A 98 13.71 5.86 -15.12
C ALA A 98 12.48 5.93 -16.05
N GLY A 99 11.93 7.12 -16.30
CA GLY A 99 10.80 7.34 -17.22
C GLY A 99 9.44 6.97 -16.64
N PHE A 100 9.29 6.88 -15.32
CA PHE A 100 7.99 6.75 -14.67
C PHE A 100 7.24 8.10 -14.71
N ASN A 101 5.92 8.05 -14.75
CA ASN A 101 5.06 9.24 -14.74
C ASN A 101 4.08 9.24 -13.54
N THR A 102 4.12 8.21 -12.71
CA THR A 102 3.21 8.04 -11.57
C THR A 102 3.95 7.39 -10.41
N ILE A 103 3.77 7.88 -9.19
CA ILE A 103 4.24 7.26 -7.95
C ILE A 103 3.03 6.80 -7.14
N PHE A 104 2.97 5.51 -6.83
CA PHE A 104 2.06 4.94 -5.84
C PHE A 104 2.77 4.90 -4.49
N PHE A 105 2.47 5.85 -3.61
CA PHE A 105 3.13 6.02 -2.32
C PHE A 105 2.27 5.46 -1.19
N GLN A 106 2.77 4.46 -0.45
CA GLN A 106 2.04 3.84 0.64
C GLN A 106 1.96 4.79 1.85
N VAL A 107 0.85 5.52 1.94
CA VAL A 107 0.59 6.52 3.00
C VAL A 107 -0.04 5.92 4.25
N ARG A 108 -0.70 4.75 4.11
CA ARG A 108 -1.31 3.99 5.20
C ARG A 108 -0.97 2.51 5.07
N PRO A 109 0.20 2.08 5.60
CA PRO A 109 0.58 0.66 5.62
C PRO A 109 -0.24 -0.19 6.59
N ALA A 110 -0.86 0.45 7.59
CA ALA A 110 -1.74 -0.14 8.59
C ALA A 110 -2.77 0.91 9.05
N ALA A 111 -3.34 0.77 10.26
CA ALA A 111 -4.18 1.81 10.86
C ALA A 111 -3.34 2.98 11.41
N ASP A 112 -2.44 3.48 10.60
CA ASP A 112 -1.50 4.57 10.87
C ASP A 112 -1.36 5.47 9.63
N ALA A 113 -0.67 6.60 9.74
CA ALA A 113 -0.53 7.56 8.66
C ALA A 113 0.90 8.08 8.51
N LEU A 114 1.38 8.23 7.26
CA LEU A 114 2.60 8.95 6.87
C LEU A 114 2.29 10.39 6.41
N TYR A 115 1.14 10.88 6.79
CA TYR A 115 0.65 12.23 6.53
C TYR A 115 0.01 12.79 7.81
N ARG A 116 -0.29 14.07 7.84
CA ARG A 116 -1.01 14.67 8.98
C ARG A 116 -2.46 14.21 8.96
N SER A 117 -2.82 13.37 9.93
CA SER A 117 -4.16 12.81 10.06
C SER A 117 -4.77 13.15 11.42
N SER A 118 -6.07 13.47 11.41
CA SER A 118 -6.87 13.62 12.63
C SER A 118 -7.51 12.29 13.06
N LEU A 119 -7.50 11.28 12.19
CA LEU A 119 -8.18 9.99 12.36
C LEU A 119 -7.22 8.85 12.71
N PHE A 120 -5.99 8.90 12.17
CA PHE A 120 -5.01 7.84 12.31
C PHE A 120 -3.73 8.34 12.98
N PRO A 121 -3.15 7.56 13.92
CA PRO A 121 -1.89 7.94 14.56
C PRO A 121 -0.74 7.95 13.56
N ALA A 122 0.28 8.76 13.84
CA ALA A 122 1.50 8.78 13.03
C ALA A 122 2.17 7.41 12.97
N SER A 123 2.67 7.06 11.79
CA SER A 123 3.25 5.74 11.54
C SER A 123 4.59 5.54 12.25
N LYS A 124 4.73 4.41 12.93
CA LYS A 124 6.00 3.96 13.54
C LYS A 124 7.13 3.78 12.53
N PHE A 125 6.80 3.55 11.27
CA PHE A 125 7.81 3.34 10.23
C PHE A 125 8.62 4.60 9.92
N VAL A 126 8.09 5.79 10.27
CA VAL A 126 8.83 7.04 10.15
C VAL A 126 9.56 7.38 11.45
N SER A 127 8.84 7.47 12.57
CA SER A 127 9.40 7.92 13.84
C SER A 127 10.10 6.84 14.67
N GLY A 128 9.78 5.57 14.45
CA GLY A 128 10.18 4.42 15.27
C GLY A 128 9.20 4.08 16.39
N GLU A 129 8.19 4.94 16.63
CA GLU A 129 7.20 4.78 17.70
C GLU A 129 5.81 5.11 17.17
N ALA A 130 4.85 4.21 17.39
CA ALA A 130 3.49 4.39 16.91
C ALA A 130 2.80 5.58 17.60
N GLY A 131 2.17 6.46 16.82
CA GLY A 131 1.50 7.66 17.31
C GLY A 131 2.44 8.86 17.54
N LYS A 132 3.75 8.66 17.44
CA LYS A 132 4.72 9.75 17.57
C LYS A 132 4.96 10.42 16.22
N ALA A 133 4.77 11.74 16.17
CA ALA A 133 5.06 12.51 14.97
C ALA A 133 6.51 12.34 14.50
N PRO A 134 6.77 12.43 13.19
CA PRO A 134 8.13 12.53 12.65
C PRO A 134 8.88 13.73 13.19
N ASP A 135 10.21 13.74 13.03
CA ASP A 135 11.05 14.87 13.39
C ASP A 135 10.54 16.17 12.75
N GLY A 136 10.41 17.23 13.56
CA GLY A 136 9.88 18.53 13.11
C GLY A 136 8.44 18.48 12.58
N ASP A 137 7.65 17.47 12.95
CA ASP A 137 6.30 17.25 12.41
C ASP A 137 6.28 17.17 10.86
N PHE A 138 7.32 16.54 10.30
CA PHE A 138 7.50 16.45 8.85
C PHE A 138 6.37 15.69 8.16
N ASP A 139 5.78 16.31 7.16
CA ASP A 139 4.70 15.75 6.36
C ASP A 139 5.24 15.05 5.10
N CYS A 140 5.38 13.72 5.17
CA CYS A 140 5.94 12.95 4.06
C CYS A 140 5.10 13.05 2.79
N LEU A 141 3.76 12.95 2.90
CA LEU A 141 2.88 13.02 1.74
C LEU A 141 2.87 14.42 1.12
N GLY A 142 2.73 15.45 1.97
CA GLY A 142 2.74 16.84 1.50
C GLY A 142 4.04 17.22 0.79
N HIS A 143 5.19 16.75 1.30
CA HIS A 143 6.49 16.95 0.65
C HIS A 143 6.56 16.23 -0.70
N LEU A 144 6.21 14.94 -0.74
CA LEU A 144 6.27 14.13 -1.96
C LEU A 144 5.38 14.70 -3.07
N VAL A 145 4.14 15.09 -2.74
CA VAL A 145 3.20 15.65 -3.73
C VAL A 145 3.79 16.90 -4.38
N ARG A 146 4.34 17.84 -3.58
CA ARG A 146 4.95 19.05 -4.14
C ARG A 146 6.15 18.72 -5.05
N ALA A 147 7.11 17.92 -4.55
CA ALA A 147 8.31 17.56 -5.30
C ALA A 147 8.00 16.82 -6.61
N ALA A 148 7.02 15.89 -6.58
CA ALA A 148 6.59 15.14 -7.74
C ALA A 148 5.87 16.02 -8.78
N HIS A 149 4.95 16.87 -8.34
CA HIS A 149 4.21 17.77 -9.24
C HIS A 149 5.13 18.79 -9.93
N GLU A 150 6.16 19.31 -9.27
CA GLU A 150 7.19 20.15 -9.88
C GLU A 150 7.89 19.46 -11.06
N LYS A 151 7.96 18.13 -11.03
CA LYS A 151 8.56 17.27 -12.08
C LYS A 151 7.51 16.62 -13.00
N GLN A 152 6.25 17.00 -12.90
CA GLN A 152 5.14 16.44 -13.67
C GLN A 152 4.93 14.92 -13.44
N ILE A 153 5.19 14.43 -12.23
CA ILE A 153 4.91 13.07 -11.78
C ILE A 153 3.62 13.09 -10.97
N ALA A 154 2.65 12.24 -11.35
CA ALA A 154 1.42 12.06 -10.59
C ALA A 154 1.66 11.26 -9.29
N VAL A 155 0.93 11.60 -8.22
CA VAL A 155 1.03 10.91 -6.93
C VAL A 155 -0.30 10.28 -6.55
N TYR A 156 -0.29 8.96 -6.38
CA TYR A 156 -1.41 8.19 -5.91
C TYR A 156 -1.17 7.72 -4.48
N ALA A 157 -2.07 8.07 -3.56
CA ALA A 157 -1.97 7.63 -2.18
C ALA A 157 -2.40 6.15 -2.06
N TRP A 158 -1.44 5.29 -1.74
CA TRP A 158 -1.69 3.87 -1.51
C TRP A 158 -2.07 3.62 -0.06
N VAL A 159 -3.24 3.04 0.14
CA VAL A 159 -3.84 2.72 1.44
C VAL A 159 -4.08 1.21 1.54
N ASN A 160 -3.61 0.60 2.63
CA ASN A 160 -4.12 -0.68 3.09
C ASN A 160 -5.37 -0.42 3.97
N PRO A 161 -6.57 -0.82 3.55
CA PRO A 161 -7.79 -0.32 4.19
C PRO A 161 -8.09 -0.91 5.56
N LEU A 162 -7.73 -2.18 5.81
CA LEU A 162 -8.22 -2.92 6.97
C LEU A 162 -7.14 -3.42 7.94
N ARG A 163 -5.88 -3.45 7.54
CA ARG A 163 -4.80 -3.92 8.42
C ARG A 163 -4.56 -2.93 9.56
N VAL A 164 -4.62 -3.40 10.82
CA VAL A 164 -4.36 -2.59 12.01
C VAL A 164 -2.90 -2.66 12.44
N THR A 165 -2.29 -3.86 12.39
CA THR A 165 -0.88 -4.06 12.74
C THR A 165 -0.13 -4.82 11.65
N THR A 166 1.21 -4.80 11.70
CA THR A 166 2.09 -5.37 10.67
C THR A 166 2.90 -6.58 11.16
N GLY A 167 2.42 -7.28 12.19
CA GLY A 167 3.04 -8.50 12.70
C GLY A 167 3.10 -9.64 11.67
N SER A 168 3.63 -10.75 12.11
CA SER A 168 3.64 -12.01 11.36
C SER A 168 3.41 -13.17 12.32
N ALA A 169 3.15 -14.37 11.81
CA ALA A 169 3.01 -15.57 12.67
C ALA A 169 4.24 -15.81 13.55
N ALA A 170 5.45 -15.48 13.06
CA ALA A 170 6.68 -15.60 13.84
C ALA A 170 6.90 -14.46 14.84
N TYR A 171 6.37 -13.27 14.54
CA TYR A 171 6.49 -12.05 15.37
C TYR A 171 5.12 -11.40 15.47
N PRO A 172 4.19 -11.97 16.27
CA PRO A 172 2.81 -11.52 16.32
C PRO A 172 2.70 -10.13 16.97
N GLN A 173 1.81 -9.31 16.43
CA GLN A 173 1.41 -8.00 16.95
C GLN A 173 -0.11 -8.00 17.17
N THR A 174 -0.59 -8.93 17.99
CA THR A 174 -2.03 -9.13 18.29
C THR A 174 -2.42 -8.60 19.65
N ASP A 175 -1.48 -8.09 20.43
CA ASP A 175 -1.74 -7.45 21.71
C ASP A 175 -2.29 -6.02 21.51
N ARG A 176 -3.58 -5.85 21.77
CA ARG A 176 -4.28 -4.56 21.61
C ARG A 176 -3.78 -3.49 22.58
N SER A 177 -3.16 -3.88 23.72
CA SER A 177 -2.61 -2.92 24.69
C SER A 177 -1.39 -2.14 24.16
N THR A 178 -0.78 -2.61 23.06
CA THR A 178 0.34 -1.94 22.40
C THR A 178 -0.08 -0.89 21.37
N LEU A 179 -1.38 -0.79 21.09
CA LEU A 179 -1.91 0.22 20.17
C LEU A 179 -1.83 1.62 20.81
N PRO A 180 -1.58 2.68 20.04
CA PRO A 180 -1.67 4.05 20.54
C PRO A 180 -3.05 4.28 21.18
N ALA A 181 -3.06 4.77 22.42
CA ALA A 181 -4.28 4.88 23.24
C ALA A 181 -5.35 5.81 22.62
N ASP A 182 -4.93 6.76 21.79
CA ASP A 182 -5.80 7.67 21.06
C ASP A 182 -6.29 7.14 19.72
N SER A 183 -5.73 6.01 19.24
CA SER A 183 -6.15 5.39 17.98
C SER A 183 -7.60 4.88 18.05
N TYR A 184 -8.27 4.86 16.89
CA TYR A 184 -9.61 4.29 16.78
C TYR A 184 -9.65 2.82 17.22
N ALA A 185 -8.67 2.03 16.81
CA ALA A 185 -8.56 0.61 17.15
C ALA A 185 -8.43 0.35 18.67
N ALA A 186 -7.76 1.25 19.40
CA ALA A 186 -7.66 1.14 20.88
C ALA A 186 -8.96 1.56 21.58
N LYS A 187 -9.64 2.57 21.06
CA LYS A 187 -10.91 3.07 21.62
C LYS A 187 -12.11 2.18 21.28
N HIS A 188 -12.04 1.44 20.18
CA HIS A 188 -13.09 0.58 19.64
C HIS A 188 -12.60 -0.86 19.43
N PRO A 189 -12.18 -1.56 20.49
CA PRO A 189 -11.60 -2.91 20.39
C PRO A 189 -12.58 -3.95 19.81
N GLU A 190 -13.88 -3.70 19.85
CA GLU A 190 -14.94 -4.52 19.25
C GLU A 190 -14.89 -4.52 17.71
N THR A 191 -14.25 -3.52 17.11
CA THR A 191 -14.09 -3.42 15.65
C THR A 191 -12.87 -4.17 15.13
N VAL A 192 -12.04 -4.70 16.03
CA VAL A 192 -10.72 -5.28 15.72
C VAL A 192 -10.72 -6.78 15.95
N VAL A 193 -10.22 -7.53 14.96
CA VAL A 193 -10.08 -8.98 14.99
C VAL A 193 -8.60 -9.35 14.97
N ALA A 194 -8.18 -10.21 15.90
CA ALA A 194 -6.87 -10.85 15.85
C ALA A 194 -6.93 -12.09 14.94
N TYR A 195 -5.94 -12.24 14.06
CA TYR A 195 -5.90 -13.37 13.13
C TYR A 195 -4.61 -14.20 13.28
N ALA A 196 -4.66 -15.44 12.83
CA ALA A 196 -3.59 -16.42 13.00
C ALA A 196 -2.29 -16.08 12.27
N ASP A 197 -2.33 -15.13 11.33
CA ASP A 197 -1.12 -14.60 10.67
C ASP A 197 -0.31 -13.63 11.53
N GLY A 198 -0.73 -13.40 12.78
CA GLY A 198 -0.04 -12.56 13.76
C GLY A 198 -0.39 -11.07 13.69
N LYS A 199 -1.49 -10.71 13.04
CA LYS A 199 -1.93 -9.32 12.89
C LYS A 199 -3.31 -9.07 13.50
N LEU A 200 -3.57 -7.78 13.69
CA LEU A 200 -4.90 -7.24 13.96
C LEU A 200 -5.46 -6.66 12.66
N TYR A 201 -6.76 -6.84 12.47
CA TYR A 201 -7.51 -6.32 11.32
C TYR A 201 -8.79 -5.63 11.78
N PHE A 202 -9.20 -4.58 11.12
CA PHE A 202 -10.55 -4.05 11.22
C PHE A 202 -11.54 -5.02 10.55
N ASN A 203 -12.73 -5.15 11.14
CA ASN A 203 -13.80 -5.97 10.60
C ASN A 203 -14.66 -5.19 9.59
N ALA A 204 -14.49 -5.44 8.30
CA ALA A 204 -15.25 -4.80 7.23
C ALA A 204 -16.76 -5.04 7.31
N GLY A 205 -17.20 -6.09 8.02
CA GLY A 205 -18.62 -6.37 8.29
C GLY A 205 -19.34 -5.27 9.07
N LEU A 206 -18.58 -4.42 9.78
CA LEU A 206 -19.12 -3.34 10.62
C LEU A 206 -19.25 -2.03 9.83
N PRO A 207 -20.44 -1.39 9.81
CA PRO A 207 -20.65 -0.11 9.12
C PRO A 207 -19.70 1.00 9.55
N GLU A 208 -19.42 1.11 10.86
CA GLU A 208 -18.52 2.10 11.44
C GLU A 208 -17.06 1.96 10.96
N VAL A 209 -16.61 0.73 10.69
CA VAL A 209 -15.29 0.46 10.11
C VAL A 209 -15.24 0.97 8.67
N ARG A 210 -16.27 0.66 7.87
CA ARG A 210 -16.35 1.15 6.50
C ARG A 210 -16.37 2.66 6.42
N GLN A 211 -17.08 3.30 7.37
CA GLN A 211 -17.14 4.77 7.49
C GLN A 211 -15.78 5.35 7.87
N LEU A 212 -15.08 4.76 8.87
CA LEU A 212 -13.73 5.19 9.27
C LEU A 212 -12.75 5.20 8.09
N VAL A 213 -12.78 4.14 7.28
CA VAL A 213 -11.88 4.05 6.12
C VAL A 213 -12.23 5.08 5.06
N ALA A 214 -13.52 5.28 4.78
CA ALA A 214 -14.00 6.30 3.84
C ALA A 214 -13.67 7.73 4.32
N ASP A 215 -13.80 8.00 5.63
CA ASP A 215 -13.42 9.29 6.23
C ASP A 215 -11.92 9.54 6.09
N GLY A 216 -11.09 8.51 6.31
CA GLY A 216 -9.64 8.62 6.12
C GLY A 216 -9.22 8.83 4.67
N VAL A 217 -9.94 8.26 3.71
CA VAL A 217 -9.72 8.53 2.28
C VAL A 217 -10.13 9.96 1.93
N ARG A 218 -11.29 10.42 2.43
CA ARG A 218 -11.73 11.79 2.25
C ARG A 218 -10.72 12.78 2.85
N GLU A 219 -10.22 12.53 4.07
CA GLU A 219 -9.19 13.36 4.71
C GLU A 219 -7.97 13.55 3.82
N ILE A 220 -7.50 12.49 3.14
CA ILE A 220 -6.38 12.59 2.19
C ILE A 220 -6.77 13.50 1.02
N CYS A 221 -7.92 13.26 0.39
CA CYS A 221 -8.36 14.02 -0.79
C CYS A 221 -8.62 15.50 -0.51
N GLU A 222 -9.10 15.84 0.69
CA GLU A 222 -9.39 17.23 1.09
C GLU A 222 -8.15 18.03 1.49
N ASN A 223 -7.08 17.33 1.99
CA ASN A 223 -5.91 18.01 2.52
C ASN A 223 -4.68 17.94 1.63
N TYR A 224 -4.69 17.06 0.61
CA TYR A 224 -3.52 16.83 -0.25
C TYR A 224 -3.94 16.80 -1.73
N ALA A 225 -3.15 17.45 -2.57
CA ALA A 225 -3.35 17.46 -4.02
C ALA A 225 -2.90 16.13 -4.65
N VAL A 226 -3.42 15.00 -4.16
CA VAL A 226 -3.15 13.69 -4.77
C VAL A 226 -3.93 13.52 -6.06
N ASP A 227 -3.35 12.84 -7.05
CA ASP A 227 -4.00 12.58 -8.34
C ASP A 227 -4.92 11.35 -8.27
N GLY A 228 -4.72 10.51 -7.26
CA GLY A 228 -5.55 9.33 -7.04
C GLY A 228 -5.35 8.66 -5.71
N ILE A 229 -6.26 7.74 -5.44
CA ILE A 229 -6.22 6.79 -4.33
C ILE A 229 -6.12 5.38 -4.90
N ILE A 230 -5.31 4.52 -4.29
CA ILE A 230 -5.27 3.10 -4.61
C ILE A 230 -5.30 2.25 -3.35
N PHE A 231 -6.12 1.20 -3.37
CA PHE A 231 -6.07 0.14 -2.38
C PHE A 231 -5.26 -1.04 -2.92
N ASP A 232 -4.58 -1.77 -2.03
CA ASP A 232 -4.05 -3.09 -2.32
C ASP A 232 -5.14 -4.18 -2.16
N ASP A 233 -4.74 -5.45 -2.16
CA ASP A 233 -5.64 -6.59 -2.07
C ASP A 233 -5.90 -7.10 -0.63
N TYR A 234 -5.36 -6.41 0.38
CA TYR A 234 -5.50 -6.84 1.78
C TYR A 234 -6.82 -6.36 2.42
N PHE A 235 -7.94 -6.91 1.95
CA PHE A 235 -9.25 -6.72 2.58
C PHE A 235 -9.42 -7.69 3.76
N TYR A 236 -9.94 -8.90 3.52
CA TYR A 236 -9.79 -9.97 4.51
C TYR A 236 -8.37 -10.58 4.43
N PRO A 237 -7.84 -11.09 5.57
CA PRO A 237 -6.51 -11.69 5.54
C PRO A 237 -6.45 -12.91 4.63
N TYR A 238 -5.24 -13.17 4.09
CA TYR A 238 -4.97 -14.42 3.41
C TYR A 238 -5.22 -15.61 4.33
N PRO A 239 -5.83 -16.70 3.85
CA PRO A 239 -6.20 -17.82 4.69
C PRO A 239 -4.97 -18.49 5.30
N VAL A 240 -5.08 -18.84 6.59
CA VAL A 240 -4.15 -19.67 7.33
C VAL A 240 -4.88 -20.99 7.65
N ASP A 241 -4.23 -22.12 7.38
CA ASP A 241 -4.85 -23.44 7.55
C ASP A 241 -5.42 -23.62 8.95
N GLY A 242 -6.70 -24.00 9.02
CA GLY A 242 -7.44 -24.22 10.28
C GLY A 242 -7.83 -22.94 11.04
N ALA A 243 -7.47 -21.76 10.53
CA ALA A 243 -7.86 -20.50 11.17
C ALA A 243 -9.17 -19.95 10.58
N VAL A 244 -9.96 -19.31 11.44
CA VAL A 244 -11.18 -18.61 11.08
C VAL A 244 -11.03 -17.15 11.45
N PHE A 245 -11.44 -16.25 10.55
CA PHE A 245 -11.58 -14.83 10.89
C PHE A 245 -12.85 -14.65 11.72
N ASP A 246 -12.71 -14.16 12.95
CA ASP A 246 -13.81 -14.02 13.91
C ASP A 246 -14.63 -12.75 13.63
N ASP A 247 -15.56 -12.86 12.71
CA ASP A 247 -16.57 -11.85 12.41
C ASP A 247 -17.99 -12.27 12.83
N ASP A 248 -18.11 -13.19 13.80
CA ASP A 248 -19.38 -13.79 14.21
C ASP A 248 -20.40 -12.74 14.65
N ALA A 249 -19.98 -11.77 15.45
CA ALA A 249 -20.86 -10.70 15.94
C ALA A 249 -21.39 -9.83 14.78
N ALA A 250 -20.53 -9.49 13.82
CA ALA A 250 -20.95 -8.70 12.65
C ALA A 250 -21.89 -9.50 11.74
N TYR A 251 -21.60 -10.80 11.51
CA TYR A 251 -22.45 -11.66 10.72
C TYR A 251 -23.83 -11.88 11.37
N ALA A 252 -23.86 -12.05 12.70
CA ALA A 252 -25.12 -12.17 13.44
C ALA A 252 -25.98 -10.89 13.35
N ALA A 253 -25.33 -9.72 13.36
CA ALA A 253 -26.02 -8.43 13.31
C ALA A 253 -26.48 -8.02 11.90
N TYR A 254 -25.71 -8.36 10.87
CA TYR A 254 -25.88 -7.80 9.51
C TYR A 254 -25.92 -8.86 8.41
N GLY A 255 -25.83 -10.15 8.75
CA GLY A 255 -25.72 -11.24 7.78
C GLY A 255 -27.05 -11.91 7.37
N ALA A 256 -28.18 -11.54 7.96
CA ALA A 256 -29.46 -12.25 7.80
C ALA A 256 -29.98 -12.32 6.36
N ASP A 257 -29.65 -11.36 5.51
CA ASP A 257 -30.13 -11.28 4.14
C ASP A 257 -29.21 -12.02 3.15
N PHE A 258 -28.11 -12.61 3.60
CA PHE A 258 -27.13 -13.29 2.75
C PHE A 258 -27.31 -14.82 2.80
N ALA A 259 -27.03 -15.47 1.66
CA ALA A 259 -27.11 -16.92 1.55
C ALA A 259 -26.09 -17.63 2.47
N ASP A 260 -24.90 -17.03 2.60
CA ASP A 260 -23.84 -17.53 3.48
C ASP A 260 -22.91 -16.39 3.93
N ARG A 261 -21.95 -16.74 4.80
CA ARG A 261 -20.97 -15.79 5.34
C ARG A 261 -20.01 -15.26 4.28
N ALA A 262 -19.71 -16.03 3.24
CA ALA A 262 -18.82 -15.59 2.18
C ALA A 262 -19.46 -14.47 1.34
N ASP A 263 -20.77 -14.57 1.08
CA ASP A 263 -21.54 -13.51 0.42
C ASP A 263 -21.62 -12.25 1.27
N PHE A 264 -21.85 -12.39 2.58
CA PHE A 264 -21.79 -11.25 3.52
C PHE A 264 -20.43 -10.55 3.51
N ARG A 265 -19.33 -11.32 3.52
CA ARG A 265 -17.97 -10.76 3.49
C ARG A 265 -17.69 -10.03 2.18
N ARG A 266 -18.07 -10.60 1.02
CA ARG A 266 -17.95 -9.95 -0.28
C ARG A 266 -18.74 -8.64 -0.35
N ASP A 267 -19.99 -8.65 0.10
CA ASP A 267 -20.83 -7.46 0.15
C ASP A 267 -20.23 -6.39 1.08
N SER A 268 -19.68 -6.81 2.23
CA SER A 268 -19.01 -5.91 3.17
C SER A 268 -17.82 -5.19 2.54
N VAL A 269 -17.00 -5.91 1.77
CA VAL A 269 -15.89 -5.33 1.00
C VAL A 269 -16.42 -4.44 -0.14
N ASN A 270 -17.47 -4.86 -0.85
CA ASN A 270 -18.08 -4.07 -1.92
C ASN A 270 -18.62 -2.73 -1.39
N ARG A 271 -19.29 -2.75 -0.22
CA ARG A 271 -19.76 -1.52 0.45
C ARG A 271 -18.62 -0.63 0.92
N LEU A 272 -17.52 -1.22 1.41
CA LEU A 272 -16.31 -0.47 1.78
C LEU A 272 -15.74 0.27 0.57
N VAL A 273 -15.50 -0.45 -0.53
CA VAL A 273 -14.95 0.12 -1.77
C VAL A 273 -15.87 1.22 -2.31
N LYS A 274 -17.19 0.97 -2.33
CA LYS A 274 -18.15 1.98 -2.74
C LYS A 274 -18.14 3.23 -1.86
N ALA A 275 -18.11 3.08 -0.54
CA ALA A 275 -18.09 4.22 0.38
C ALA A 275 -16.82 5.07 0.19
N CYS A 276 -15.68 4.44 -0.08
CA CYS A 276 -14.44 5.15 -0.37
C CYS A 276 -14.48 5.85 -1.73
N TYR A 277 -15.02 5.20 -2.77
CA TYR A 277 -15.24 5.84 -4.07
C TYR A 277 -16.13 7.07 -3.95
N ASP A 278 -17.26 6.94 -3.27
CA ASP A 278 -18.20 8.06 -3.06
C ASP A 278 -17.51 9.20 -2.30
N ALA A 279 -16.68 8.89 -1.30
CA ALA A 279 -15.91 9.88 -0.53
C ALA A 279 -14.87 10.62 -1.40
N VAL A 280 -14.14 9.91 -2.26
CA VAL A 280 -13.20 10.51 -3.22
C VAL A 280 -13.93 11.44 -4.17
N LYS A 281 -15.01 10.95 -4.81
CA LYS A 281 -15.74 11.74 -5.81
C LYS A 281 -16.49 12.93 -5.20
N ALA A 282 -16.85 12.85 -3.93
CA ALA A 282 -17.45 13.98 -3.20
C ALA A 282 -16.40 15.05 -2.84
N ALA A 283 -15.15 14.65 -2.56
CA ALA A 283 -14.07 15.59 -2.29
C ALA A 283 -13.60 16.28 -3.59
N ASP A 284 -13.27 15.51 -4.61
CA ASP A 284 -12.94 16.01 -5.96
C ASP A 284 -13.23 14.93 -7.01
N PRO A 285 -14.15 15.17 -7.96
CA PRO A 285 -14.45 14.22 -9.04
C PRO A 285 -13.25 13.87 -9.95
N ALA A 286 -12.23 14.74 -10.00
CA ALA A 286 -11.04 14.54 -10.82
C ALA A 286 -10.03 13.54 -10.19
N ILE A 287 -10.06 13.38 -8.87
CA ILE A 287 -9.21 12.38 -8.19
C ILE A 287 -9.68 10.99 -8.59
N ARG A 288 -8.74 10.16 -9.04
CA ARG A 288 -9.03 8.79 -9.48
C ARG A 288 -9.00 7.84 -8.30
N PHE A 289 -9.94 6.89 -8.26
CA PHE A 289 -9.98 5.83 -7.26
C PHE A 289 -9.87 4.46 -7.92
N GLY A 290 -8.96 3.63 -7.45
CA GLY A 290 -8.78 2.28 -7.96
C GLY A 290 -8.29 1.29 -6.91
N VAL A 291 -8.20 0.04 -7.34
CA VAL A 291 -7.73 -1.07 -6.52
C VAL A 291 -6.71 -1.90 -7.30
N SER A 292 -5.68 -2.37 -6.60
CA SER A 292 -4.74 -3.39 -7.10
C SER A 292 -5.14 -4.75 -6.51
N PRO A 293 -6.12 -5.45 -7.08
CA PRO A 293 -6.60 -6.72 -6.54
C PRO A 293 -5.60 -7.85 -6.81
N PHE A 294 -5.74 -8.95 -6.07
CA PHE A 294 -5.02 -10.18 -6.38
C PHE A 294 -5.28 -10.64 -7.81
N GLY A 295 -4.24 -11.09 -8.51
CA GLY A 295 -4.27 -11.32 -9.96
C GLY A 295 -5.26 -12.36 -10.45
N ILE A 296 -5.61 -13.37 -9.63
CA ILE A 296 -6.69 -14.34 -9.94
C ILE A 296 -7.96 -13.88 -9.23
N TRP A 297 -8.92 -13.32 -9.98
CA TRP A 297 -10.24 -13.00 -9.42
C TRP A 297 -10.97 -14.28 -9.00
N LYS A 298 -11.18 -15.21 -9.91
CA LYS A 298 -11.80 -16.53 -9.69
C LYS A 298 -11.21 -17.55 -10.65
N ASN A 299 -10.97 -18.77 -10.17
CA ASN A 299 -10.58 -19.87 -11.04
C ASN A 299 -11.74 -20.33 -11.92
N GLY A 300 -11.44 -20.73 -13.14
CA GLY A 300 -12.42 -21.23 -14.11
C GLY A 300 -11.74 -21.88 -15.30
N ASP A 301 -12.46 -21.95 -16.40
CA ASP A 301 -11.97 -22.44 -17.70
C ASP A 301 -11.69 -21.31 -18.71
N GLY A 302 -11.82 -20.05 -18.27
CA GLY A 302 -11.71 -18.87 -19.12
C GLY A 302 -13.01 -18.49 -19.83
N THR A 303 -14.09 -19.26 -19.69
CA THR A 303 -15.36 -19.03 -20.37
C THR A 303 -16.54 -18.72 -19.43
N ASN A 304 -16.52 -19.23 -18.19
CA ASN A 304 -17.62 -19.12 -17.23
C ASN A 304 -17.33 -18.12 -16.10
N GLY A 305 -16.83 -16.94 -16.43
CA GLY A 305 -16.60 -15.86 -15.49
C GLY A 305 -15.24 -15.92 -14.77
N GLY A 306 -14.58 -17.07 -14.63
CA GLY A 306 -13.26 -17.23 -14.03
C GLY A 306 -12.13 -17.35 -15.07
N SER A 307 -10.88 -17.03 -14.69
CA SER A 307 -9.69 -17.25 -15.52
C SER A 307 -9.31 -18.73 -15.56
N ALA A 308 -8.63 -19.16 -16.64
CA ALA A 308 -8.12 -20.54 -16.77
C ALA A 308 -6.89 -20.74 -15.87
N THR A 309 -7.11 -20.69 -14.57
CA THR A 309 -6.09 -20.75 -13.52
C THR A 309 -6.43 -21.76 -12.43
N ARG A 310 -5.43 -22.09 -11.62
CA ARG A 310 -5.57 -22.93 -10.42
C ARG A 310 -4.67 -22.38 -9.33
N GLY A 311 -5.25 -21.68 -8.39
CA GLY A 311 -4.52 -21.06 -7.29
C GLY A 311 -5.49 -20.44 -6.29
N LEU A 312 -4.95 -19.69 -5.33
CA LEU A 312 -5.78 -18.84 -4.48
C LEU A 312 -6.53 -17.86 -5.37
N SER A 313 -7.83 -17.70 -5.14
CA SER A 313 -8.63 -16.72 -5.85
C SER A 313 -9.13 -15.62 -4.90
N ALA A 314 -9.14 -14.40 -5.38
CA ALA A 314 -9.57 -13.24 -4.59
C ALA A 314 -11.03 -13.37 -4.13
N TYR A 315 -11.91 -13.80 -5.02
CA TYR A 315 -13.34 -13.96 -4.78
C TYR A 315 -13.63 -14.96 -3.67
N ASP A 316 -12.97 -16.13 -3.69
CA ASP A 316 -13.26 -17.22 -2.76
C ASP A 316 -12.47 -17.11 -1.43
N ALA A 317 -11.21 -16.69 -1.49
CA ALA A 317 -10.30 -16.77 -0.36
C ALA A 317 -10.20 -15.49 0.48
N ILE A 318 -10.27 -14.33 -0.14
CA ILE A 318 -10.15 -13.02 0.53
C ILE A 318 -11.36 -12.12 0.28
N TYR A 319 -12.44 -12.69 -0.28
CA TYR A 319 -13.76 -12.05 -0.46
C TYR A 319 -13.69 -10.72 -1.26
N CYS A 320 -12.78 -10.65 -2.20
CA CYS A 320 -12.53 -9.49 -3.05
C CYS A 320 -13.22 -9.69 -4.41
N ASP A 321 -14.33 -8.99 -4.65
CA ASP A 321 -15.12 -9.09 -5.90
C ASP A 321 -14.92 -7.87 -6.79
N ALA A 322 -13.76 -7.80 -7.46
CA ALA A 322 -13.41 -6.68 -8.31
C ALA A 322 -14.39 -6.46 -9.48
N LEU A 323 -15.02 -7.53 -9.99
CA LEU A 323 -16.02 -7.39 -11.06
C LEU A 323 -17.33 -6.75 -10.57
N ALA A 324 -17.70 -6.95 -9.30
CA ALA A 324 -18.81 -6.21 -8.72
C ALA A 324 -18.56 -4.70 -8.68
N TRP A 325 -17.31 -4.29 -8.42
CA TRP A 325 -16.95 -2.87 -8.41
C TRP A 325 -16.99 -2.24 -9.80
N VAL A 326 -16.48 -2.96 -10.80
CA VAL A 326 -16.58 -2.57 -12.23
C VAL A 326 -18.04 -2.41 -12.63
N LYS A 327 -18.85 -3.42 -12.38
CA LYS A 327 -20.28 -3.42 -12.71
C LYS A 327 -21.06 -2.32 -11.98
N GLY A 328 -20.65 -2.05 -10.74
CA GLY A 328 -21.28 -1.01 -9.89
C GLY A 328 -20.85 0.39 -10.23
N GLY A 329 -19.77 0.59 -11.01
CA GLY A 329 -19.25 1.89 -11.40
C GLY A 329 -18.61 2.64 -10.23
N TYR A 330 -17.95 1.94 -9.29
CA TYR A 330 -17.27 2.56 -8.15
C TYR A 330 -15.77 2.25 -8.07
N VAL A 331 -15.15 2.12 -9.23
CA VAL A 331 -13.70 2.24 -9.45
C VAL A 331 -13.48 2.91 -10.81
N ASP A 332 -12.46 3.76 -10.90
CA ASP A 332 -12.05 4.38 -12.17
C ASP A 332 -11.06 3.50 -12.92
N TYR A 333 -10.31 2.67 -12.18
CA TYR A 333 -9.32 1.73 -12.73
C TYR A 333 -9.10 0.53 -11.82
N LEU A 334 -8.59 -0.55 -12.40
CA LEU A 334 -8.03 -1.69 -11.68
C LEU A 334 -6.58 -1.92 -12.10
N ALA A 335 -5.74 -2.37 -11.14
CA ALA A 335 -4.36 -2.73 -11.39
C ALA A 335 -4.06 -4.12 -10.79
N PRO A 336 -4.60 -5.23 -11.37
CA PRO A 336 -4.40 -6.57 -10.83
C PRO A 336 -2.93 -6.96 -10.75
N GLN A 337 -2.57 -7.67 -9.66
CA GLN A 337 -1.21 -8.08 -9.34
C GLN A 337 -0.84 -9.34 -10.11
N LEU A 338 -0.25 -9.21 -11.29
CA LEU A 338 0.16 -10.33 -12.13
C LEU A 338 1.66 -10.64 -11.91
N TYR A 339 1.97 -11.27 -10.77
CA TYR A 339 3.35 -11.55 -10.33
C TYR A 339 3.84 -12.93 -10.78
N TRP A 340 3.27 -13.51 -11.80
CA TRP A 340 3.64 -14.80 -12.38
C TRP A 340 4.32 -14.62 -13.75
N SER A 341 5.10 -15.64 -14.15
CA SER A 341 5.71 -15.68 -15.47
C SER A 341 4.81 -16.36 -16.50
N PHE A 342 5.21 -16.31 -17.76
CA PHE A 342 4.56 -17.09 -18.85
C PHE A 342 4.67 -18.61 -18.64
N ASP A 343 5.63 -19.07 -17.83
CA ASP A 343 5.88 -20.50 -17.56
C ASP A 343 5.14 -21.03 -16.34
N THR A 344 4.42 -20.17 -15.60
CA THR A 344 3.67 -20.58 -14.41
C THR A 344 2.36 -21.27 -14.81
N ALA A 345 2.41 -22.60 -14.97
CA ALA A 345 1.30 -23.38 -15.50
C ALA A 345 -0.05 -23.19 -14.76
N SER A 346 -0.05 -22.86 -13.48
CA SER A 346 -1.25 -22.62 -12.67
C SER A 346 -1.84 -21.21 -12.79
N ALA A 347 -1.03 -20.24 -13.25
CA ALA A 347 -1.42 -18.83 -13.33
C ALA A 347 -0.52 -18.12 -14.36
N ARG A 348 -0.66 -18.45 -15.62
CA ARG A 348 0.13 -17.86 -16.69
C ARG A 348 -0.18 -16.37 -16.83
N TYR A 349 0.88 -15.57 -16.97
CA TYR A 349 0.78 -14.12 -17.12
C TYR A 349 -0.12 -13.72 -18.33
N ASP A 350 0.13 -14.28 -19.50
CA ASP A 350 -0.64 -13.99 -20.72
C ASP A 350 -2.13 -14.35 -20.56
N THR A 351 -2.43 -15.52 -20.00
CA THR A 351 -3.78 -15.97 -19.73
C THR A 351 -4.54 -15.00 -18.82
N LEU A 352 -3.87 -14.48 -17.80
CA LEU A 352 -4.46 -13.51 -16.86
C LEU A 352 -4.62 -12.12 -17.49
N CYS A 353 -3.62 -11.64 -18.24
CA CYS A 353 -3.73 -10.38 -18.98
C CYS A 353 -4.93 -10.38 -19.94
N GLU A 354 -5.06 -11.45 -20.76
CA GLU A 354 -6.17 -11.60 -21.69
C GLU A 354 -7.52 -11.69 -20.97
N TRP A 355 -7.56 -12.41 -19.84
CA TRP A 355 -8.79 -12.55 -19.06
C TRP A 355 -9.22 -11.20 -18.48
N TRP A 356 -8.33 -10.45 -17.84
CA TRP A 356 -8.64 -9.13 -17.29
C TRP A 356 -9.05 -8.14 -18.39
N ASN A 357 -8.36 -8.15 -19.53
CA ASN A 357 -8.73 -7.29 -20.65
C ASN A 357 -10.14 -7.57 -21.15
N ARG A 358 -10.54 -8.85 -21.30
CA ARG A 358 -11.92 -9.22 -21.66
C ARG A 358 -12.93 -8.89 -20.57
N ALA A 359 -12.55 -9.07 -19.28
CA ALA A 359 -13.45 -8.84 -18.16
C ALA A 359 -13.80 -7.35 -17.98
N LEU A 360 -12.91 -6.44 -18.40
CA LEU A 360 -13.11 -5.01 -18.34
C LEU A 360 -13.53 -4.39 -19.69
N ASP A 361 -13.63 -5.20 -20.75
CA ASP A 361 -14.01 -4.71 -22.08
C ASP A 361 -15.33 -3.93 -22.02
N SER A 362 -15.33 -2.75 -22.61
CA SER A 362 -16.50 -1.85 -22.68
C SER A 362 -17.08 -1.40 -21.32
N SER A 363 -16.34 -1.60 -20.22
CA SER A 363 -16.79 -1.19 -18.87
C SER A 363 -16.62 0.30 -18.57
N GLY A 364 -15.72 0.97 -19.29
CA GLY A 364 -15.28 2.33 -18.96
C GLY A 364 -14.31 2.42 -17.78
N VAL A 365 -13.85 1.28 -17.24
CA VAL A 365 -12.84 1.18 -16.18
C VAL A 365 -11.50 0.86 -16.83
N ASP A 366 -10.46 1.66 -16.50
CA ASP A 366 -9.14 1.45 -17.05
C ASP A 366 -8.46 0.22 -16.44
N LEU A 367 -7.73 -0.53 -17.27
CA LEU A 367 -6.92 -1.66 -16.84
C LEU A 367 -5.43 -1.31 -16.88
N TYR A 368 -4.79 -1.36 -15.74
CA TYR A 368 -3.33 -1.38 -15.59
C TYR A 368 -2.89 -2.73 -15.07
N ILE A 369 -1.64 -3.13 -15.35
CA ILE A 369 -1.10 -4.40 -14.81
C ILE A 369 0.00 -4.09 -13.82
N ASN A 370 -0.17 -4.58 -12.59
CA ASN A 370 0.85 -4.46 -11.56
C ASN A 370 1.85 -5.62 -11.66
N HIS A 371 3.14 -5.27 -11.87
CA HIS A 371 4.23 -6.21 -12.05
C HIS A 371 5.10 -6.35 -10.79
N GLY A 372 5.53 -7.56 -10.48
CA GLY A 372 6.52 -7.82 -9.45
C GLY A 372 7.95 -7.64 -9.99
N ALA A 373 8.41 -6.41 -10.21
CA ALA A 373 9.72 -6.11 -10.81
C ALA A 373 10.88 -6.80 -10.06
N TYR A 374 10.77 -6.95 -8.75
CA TYR A 374 11.76 -7.67 -7.91
C TYR A 374 11.98 -9.15 -8.31
N ARG A 375 11.10 -9.72 -9.13
CA ARG A 375 11.24 -11.10 -9.63
C ARG A 375 12.14 -11.22 -10.84
N TYR A 376 12.51 -10.09 -11.44
CA TYR A 376 13.31 -10.01 -12.66
C TYR A 376 14.68 -9.35 -12.43
N ALA A 377 14.99 -9.03 -11.16
CA ALA A 377 16.25 -8.42 -10.74
C ALA A 377 17.35 -9.47 -10.50
#